data_86cd199bf3ba22b84b3407b51bbb56b0
#
_entry.id   86cd199bf3ba22b84b3407b51bbb56b0
#
_cell.length_a   1.000
_cell.length_b   1.000
_cell.length_c   1.000
_cell.angle_alpha   90.00
_cell.angle_beta   90.00
_cell.angle_gamma   90.00
#
_symmetry.space_group_name_H-M   'P 1'
#
loop_
_entity.id
_entity.type
_entity.pdbx_description
1 polymer ?
#
loop_
_entity_poly.entity_id
_entity_poly.type
_entity_poly.pdbx_seq_one_letter_code
_entity_poly.pdbx_strand_id
1 'polypeptide(L)'
;MTAARGVDAIIHAAALVSLWQPSPAIFDEINIGGLESALDVARTSGIRRVVYTSSFLALPPAGATTALRANDYQRTKVRAREVAQAAAARGEPVVILVPGVLYGPGPPNEANLVGRLIDDHRRGHLPGIVGSDRCWSYAHVDDVADAHVAAIVRPLAATEYVLGGENAPQMRIFEIWRDLTGTPLPRRIPFAAASAMGWLEECRATMTRRPPIITRGAVKIFRHDWTLNSSRSVEELSYRIRPLESGVKTLFSTR
;
A
#
# COMPACT_ATOMS: atom_id res chain seq x y z
N MET A 1 -23.93 12.92 3.88
CA MET A 1 -24.08 13.83 5.05
C MET A 1 -24.70 13.16 6.27
N THR A 2 -25.68 12.26 6.14
CA THR A 2 -26.34 11.65 7.33
C THR A 2 -25.38 10.82 8.20
N ALA A 3 -24.43 10.10 7.59
CA ALA A 3 -23.46 9.24 8.29
C ALA A 3 -22.41 10.01 9.13
N ALA A 4 -22.24 11.31 8.90
CA ALA A 4 -21.24 12.13 9.60
C ALA A 4 -21.82 12.91 10.81
N ARG A 5 -23.10 12.74 11.12
CA ARG A 5 -23.71 13.43 12.27
C ARG A 5 -23.20 12.85 13.59
N GLY A 6 -22.66 13.73 14.45
CA GLY A 6 -22.13 13.35 15.76
C GLY A 6 -20.80 12.60 15.70
N VAL A 7 -20.08 12.67 14.57
CA VAL A 7 -18.77 12.06 14.37
C VAL A 7 -17.69 13.11 14.62
N ASP A 8 -16.69 12.79 15.42
CA ASP A 8 -15.57 13.69 15.77
C ASP A 8 -14.38 13.54 14.82
N ALA A 9 -14.21 12.37 14.20
CA ALA A 9 -13.11 12.08 13.31
C ALA A 9 -13.51 11.14 12.18
N ILE A 10 -12.80 11.21 11.05
CA ILE A 10 -12.92 10.30 9.90
C ILE A 10 -11.60 9.58 9.68
N ILE A 11 -11.64 8.25 9.53
CA ILE A 11 -10.55 7.48 8.93
C ILE A 11 -10.94 7.17 7.50
N HIS A 12 -10.26 7.79 6.54
CA HIS A 12 -10.46 7.53 5.12
C HIS A 12 -9.41 6.53 4.62
N ALA A 13 -9.75 5.24 4.73
CA ALA A 13 -8.93 4.12 4.24
C ALA A 13 -9.45 3.52 2.92
N ALA A 14 -10.58 4.03 2.41
CA ALA A 14 -11.17 3.54 1.17
C ALA A 14 -10.28 3.88 -0.03
N ALA A 15 -9.97 2.88 -0.84
CA ALA A 15 -9.25 3.04 -2.08
C ALA A 15 -9.50 1.85 -3.01
N LEU A 16 -9.50 2.10 -4.32
CA LEU A 16 -9.39 1.06 -5.32
C LEU A 16 -7.93 0.65 -5.44
N VAL A 17 -7.58 -0.51 -4.87
CA VAL A 17 -6.27 -1.13 -4.98
C VAL A 17 -6.35 -2.16 -6.10
N SER A 18 -5.83 -1.84 -7.27
CA SER A 18 -5.84 -2.74 -8.42
C SER A 18 -4.69 -2.44 -9.37
N LEU A 19 -4.20 -3.45 -10.06
CA LEU A 19 -3.19 -3.31 -11.12
C LEU A 19 -3.80 -2.80 -12.42
N TRP A 20 -5.11 -3.00 -12.63
CA TRP A 20 -5.78 -2.68 -13.87
C TRP A 20 -7.30 -2.61 -13.71
N GLN A 21 -7.93 -1.72 -14.45
CA GLN A 21 -9.38 -1.64 -14.61
C GLN A 21 -9.73 -1.36 -16.08
N PRO A 22 -10.88 -1.80 -16.57
CA PRO A 22 -11.33 -1.50 -17.93
C PRO A 22 -11.47 -0.01 -18.22
N SER A 23 -11.81 0.79 -17.22
CA SER A 23 -11.86 2.25 -17.27
C SER A 23 -10.90 2.85 -16.26
N PRO A 24 -9.82 3.52 -16.67
CA PRO A 24 -8.91 4.21 -15.76
C PRO A 24 -9.58 5.30 -14.91
N ALA A 25 -10.67 5.91 -15.39
CA ALA A 25 -11.38 6.99 -14.70
C ALA A 25 -11.91 6.57 -13.32
N ILE A 26 -12.23 5.28 -13.12
CA ILE A 26 -12.71 4.77 -11.83
C ILE A 26 -11.64 4.90 -10.72
N PHE A 27 -10.36 4.89 -11.06
CA PHE A 27 -9.29 5.15 -10.09
C PHE A 27 -9.32 6.60 -9.60
N ASP A 28 -9.57 7.56 -10.50
CA ASP A 28 -9.68 8.98 -10.15
C ASP A 28 -10.93 9.23 -9.29
N GLU A 29 -12.07 8.67 -9.68
CA GLU A 29 -13.33 8.80 -8.96
C GLU A 29 -13.20 8.26 -7.52
N ILE A 30 -12.66 7.05 -7.34
CA ILE A 30 -12.59 6.41 -6.03
C ILE A 30 -11.45 6.97 -5.19
N ASN A 31 -10.23 7.05 -5.74
CA ASN A 31 -9.05 7.36 -4.95
C ASN A 31 -8.84 8.87 -4.72
N ILE A 32 -9.28 9.72 -5.64
CA ILE A 32 -9.19 11.16 -5.51
C ILE A 32 -10.53 11.72 -5.07
N GLY A 33 -11.61 11.48 -5.81
CA GLY A 33 -12.94 11.99 -5.50
C GLY A 33 -13.48 11.50 -4.16
N GLY A 34 -13.15 10.25 -3.77
CA GLY A 34 -13.48 9.73 -2.44
C GLY A 34 -12.81 10.52 -1.31
N LEU A 35 -11.52 10.87 -1.46
CA LEU A 35 -10.82 11.71 -0.50
C LEU A 35 -11.38 13.14 -0.47
N GLU A 36 -11.60 13.75 -1.63
CA GLU A 36 -12.20 15.09 -1.73
C GLU A 36 -13.56 15.13 -1.05
N SER A 37 -14.40 14.11 -1.25
CA SER A 37 -15.69 13.97 -0.57
C SER A 37 -15.54 13.86 0.95
N ALA A 38 -14.54 13.12 1.45
CA ALA A 38 -14.28 13.00 2.89
C ALA A 38 -13.84 14.34 3.50
N LEU A 39 -12.99 15.10 2.80
CA LEU A 39 -12.56 16.45 3.22
C LEU A 39 -13.72 17.44 3.20
N ASP A 40 -14.57 17.40 2.18
CA ASP A 40 -15.76 18.25 2.09
C ASP A 40 -16.76 17.97 3.23
N VAL A 41 -17.00 16.71 3.53
CA VAL A 41 -17.84 16.31 4.68
C VAL A 41 -17.22 16.79 5.99
N ALA A 42 -15.91 16.64 6.16
CA ALA A 42 -15.23 17.10 7.36
C ALA A 42 -15.39 18.62 7.56
N ARG A 43 -15.19 19.40 6.50
CA ARG A 43 -15.33 20.86 6.53
C ARG A 43 -16.76 21.31 6.83
N THR A 44 -17.76 20.69 6.17
CA THR A 44 -19.18 21.09 6.32
C THR A 44 -19.84 20.60 7.61
N SER A 45 -19.30 19.53 8.22
CA SER A 45 -19.82 18.95 9.47
C SER A 45 -19.00 19.34 10.71
N GLY A 46 -17.95 20.16 10.57
CA GLY A 46 -17.10 20.58 11.68
C GLY A 46 -16.29 19.45 12.30
N ILE A 47 -15.91 18.42 11.51
CA ILE A 47 -15.12 17.28 11.98
C ILE A 47 -13.70 17.74 12.28
N ARG A 48 -13.20 17.38 13.46
CA ARG A 48 -11.96 17.89 14.02
C ARG A 48 -10.71 17.15 13.56
N ARG A 49 -10.86 15.97 12.93
CA ARG A 49 -9.73 15.15 12.46
C ARG A 49 -10.13 14.28 11.28
N VAL A 50 -9.35 14.34 10.22
CA VAL A 50 -9.41 13.40 9.10
C VAL A 50 -8.07 12.67 9.01
N VAL A 51 -8.07 11.35 9.16
CA VAL A 51 -6.89 10.49 8.97
C VAL A 51 -7.00 9.85 7.59
N TYR A 52 -6.14 10.28 6.67
CA TYR A 52 -6.10 9.75 5.30
C TYR A 52 -5.03 8.67 5.15
N THR A 53 -5.43 7.50 4.69
CA THR A 53 -4.52 6.39 4.36
C THR A 53 -4.00 6.53 2.93
N SER A 54 -2.77 7.02 2.80
CA SER A 54 -2.04 7.11 1.54
C SER A 54 -1.40 5.75 1.19
N SER A 55 -0.22 5.76 0.56
CA SER A 55 0.55 4.58 0.21
C SER A 55 2.01 4.95 0.04
N PHE A 56 2.95 4.04 0.32
CA PHE A 56 4.36 4.22 -0.01
C PHE A 56 4.57 4.49 -1.50
N LEU A 57 3.70 3.98 -2.36
CA LEU A 57 3.74 4.25 -3.81
C LEU A 57 3.44 5.71 -4.18
N ALA A 58 2.92 6.53 -3.24
CA ALA A 58 2.78 7.97 -3.42
C ALA A 58 4.07 8.75 -3.12
N LEU A 59 5.11 8.08 -2.59
CA LEU A 59 6.43 8.65 -2.37
C LEU A 59 7.35 8.38 -3.56
N PRO A 60 8.48 9.09 -3.70
CA PRO A 60 9.57 8.67 -4.57
C PRO A 60 10.14 7.32 -4.11
N PRO A 61 10.60 6.46 -5.03
CA PRO A 61 11.39 5.30 -4.65
C PRO A 61 12.73 5.73 -4.03
N ALA A 62 13.37 4.83 -3.31
CA ALA A 62 14.65 5.11 -2.64
C ALA A 62 15.69 5.66 -3.64
N GLY A 63 16.35 6.76 -3.26
CA GLY A 63 17.33 7.44 -4.10
C GLY A 63 16.76 8.33 -5.22
N ALA A 64 15.43 8.40 -5.38
CA ALA A 64 14.79 9.31 -6.33
C ALA A 64 14.17 10.53 -5.63
N THR A 65 14.03 11.62 -6.37
CA THR A 65 13.41 12.86 -5.89
C THR A 65 11.95 13.02 -6.32
N THR A 66 11.52 12.24 -7.32
CA THR A 66 10.19 12.36 -7.94
C THR A 66 9.43 11.03 -7.84
N ALA A 67 8.17 11.10 -7.43
CA ALA A 67 7.29 9.94 -7.39
C ALA A 67 7.03 9.38 -8.80
N LEU A 68 7.01 8.06 -8.91
CA LEU A 68 6.63 7.40 -10.16
C LEU A 68 5.12 7.51 -10.38
N ARG A 69 4.70 7.34 -11.64
CA ARG A 69 3.31 7.21 -12.08
C ARG A 69 3.21 6.04 -13.06
N ALA A 70 3.65 4.86 -12.61
CA ALA A 70 3.84 3.70 -13.47
C ALA A 70 2.53 3.02 -13.88
N ASN A 71 1.48 3.16 -13.09
CA ASN A 71 0.12 2.69 -13.36
C ASN A 71 -0.91 3.67 -12.76
N ASP A 72 -2.21 3.45 -13.03
CA ASP A 72 -3.27 4.33 -12.57
C ASP A 72 -3.43 4.34 -11.04
N TYR A 73 -3.24 3.20 -10.37
CA TYR A 73 -3.24 3.16 -8.91
C TYR A 73 -2.18 4.08 -8.32
N GLN A 74 -0.93 3.95 -8.76
CA GLN A 74 0.16 4.79 -8.28
C GLN A 74 -0.08 6.26 -8.62
N ARG A 75 -0.47 6.56 -9.86
CA ARG A 75 -0.80 7.91 -10.32
C ARG A 75 -1.83 8.58 -9.40
N THR A 76 -2.93 7.87 -9.10
CA THR A 76 -3.99 8.43 -8.25
C THR A 76 -3.59 8.52 -6.79
N LYS A 77 -2.75 7.61 -6.25
CA LYS A 77 -2.22 7.74 -4.88
C LYS A 77 -1.26 8.93 -4.74
N VAL A 78 -0.43 9.22 -5.75
CA VAL A 78 0.40 10.45 -5.80
C VAL A 78 -0.52 11.68 -5.79
N ARG A 79 -1.53 11.73 -6.66
CA ARG A 79 -2.44 12.88 -6.76
C ARG A 79 -3.27 13.07 -5.49
N ALA A 80 -3.81 12.02 -4.92
CA ALA A 80 -4.59 12.10 -3.67
C ALA A 80 -3.72 12.58 -2.49
N ARG A 81 -2.44 12.18 -2.43
CA ARG A 81 -1.50 12.72 -1.44
C ARG A 81 -1.27 14.22 -1.64
N GLU A 82 -1.11 14.69 -2.87
CA GLU A 82 -1.01 16.12 -3.19
C GLU A 82 -2.27 16.89 -2.75
N VAL A 83 -3.47 16.34 -2.97
CA VAL A 83 -4.75 16.92 -2.51
C VAL A 83 -4.78 17.02 -0.99
N ALA A 84 -4.41 15.95 -0.27
CA ALA A 84 -4.37 15.95 1.19
C ALA A 84 -3.35 16.96 1.74
N GLN A 85 -2.16 17.05 1.15
CA GLN A 85 -1.14 18.04 1.53
C GLN A 85 -1.61 19.48 1.30
N ALA A 86 -2.29 19.74 0.19
CA ALA A 86 -2.87 21.04 -0.08
C ALA A 86 -3.98 21.40 0.93
N ALA A 87 -4.80 20.42 1.35
CA ALA A 87 -5.81 20.62 2.40
C ALA A 87 -5.15 20.96 3.74
N ALA A 88 -4.11 20.20 4.13
CA ALA A 88 -3.33 20.49 5.34
C ALA A 88 -2.70 21.90 5.32
N ALA A 89 -2.16 22.32 4.17
CA ALA A 89 -1.57 23.64 3.99
C ALA A 89 -2.60 24.78 4.14
N ARG A 90 -3.89 24.50 3.88
CA ARG A 90 -5.01 25.44 4.14
C ARG A 90 -5.49 25.43 5.58
N GLY A 91 -4.89 24.62 6.46
CA GLY A 91 -5.28 24.51 7.87
C GLY A 91 -6.44 23.52 8.10
N GLU A 92 -6.81 22.70 7.11
CA GLU A 92 -7.81 21.65 7.31
C GLU A 92 -7.25 20.54 8.24
N PRO A 93 -8.08 19.89 9.07
CA PRO A 93 -7.62 18.97 10.12
C PRO A 93 -7.26 17.59 9.56
N VAL A 94 -6.44 17.52 8.51
CA VAL A 94 -6.04 16.28 7.86
C VAL A 94 -4.67 15.82 8.30
N VAL A 95 -4.55 14.51 8.58
CA VAL A 95 -3.30 13.79 8.85
C VAL A 95 -3.17 12.70 7.81
N ILE A 96 -2.01 12.64 7.17
CA ILE A 96 -1.69 11.69 6.10
C ILE A 96 -0.84 10.57 6.69
N LEU A 97 -1.33 9.34 6.63
CA LEU A 97 -0.56 8.15 6.99
C LEU A 97 -0.11 7.43 5.73
N VAL A 98 1.19 7.17 5.62
CA VAL A 98 1.81 6.56 4.43
C VAL A 98 2.33 5.17 4.78
N PRO A 99 1.50 4.13 4.73
CA PRO A 99 1.93 2.77 5.04
C PRO A 99 2.84 2.21 3.95
N GLY A 100 3.78 1.36 4.37
CA GLY A 100 4.57 0.48 3.52
C GLY A 100 3.73 -0.64 2.90
N VAL A 101 4.38 -1.72 2.47
CA VAL A 101 3.68 -2.92 2.01
C VAL A 101 2.96 -3.56 3.19
N LEU A 102 1.64 -3.48 3.17
CA LEU A 102 0.82 -4.07 4.23
C LEU A 102 0.83 -5.59 4.14
N TYR A 103 0.97 -6.23 5.29
CA TYR A 103 0.80 -7.66 5.46
C TYR A 103 0.21 -7.97 6.83
N GLY A 104 -0.39 -9.15 6.97
CA GLY A 104 -0.97 -9.59 8.22
C GLY A 104 -2.09 -10.61 8.00
N PRO A 105 -2.76 -11.06 9.07
CA PRO A 105 -3.89 -11.98 8.96
C PRO A 105 -5.03 -11.34 8.16
N GLY A 106 -5.76 -12.17 7.40
CA GLY A 106 -6.87 -11.74 6.57
C GLY A 106 -6.90 -12.41 5.20
N PRO A 107 -7.90 -12.10 4.36
CA PRO A 107 -8.03 -12.71 3.05
C PRO A 107 -6.85 -12.31 2.13
N PRO A 108 -6.32 -13.26 1.34
CA PRO A 108 -5.32 -12.97 0.32
C PRO A 108 -5.95 -12.21 -0.85
N ASN A 109 -5.73 -10.92 -0.91
CA ASN A 109 -6.25 -10.04 -1.97
C ASN A 109 -5.19 -9.01 -2.40
N GLU A 110 -5.54 -8.08 -3.29
CA GLU A 110 -4.61 -7.07 -3.80
C GLU A 110 -4.11 -6.11 -2.71
N ALA A 111 -4.88 -5.89 -1.66
CA ALA A 111 -4.47 -5.06 -0.50
C ALA A 111 -3.56 -5.83 0.47
N ASN A 112 -3.63 -7.18 0.51
CA ASN A 112 -2.74 -8.04 1.28
C ASN A 112 -1.80 -8.79 0.31
N LEU A 113 -0.90 -8.05 -0.31
CA LEU A 113 0.01 -8.58 -1.34
C LEU A 113 0.84 -9.75 -0.82
N VAL A 114 1.41 -9.66 0.38
CA VAL A 114 2.26 -10.72 0.97
C VAL A 114 1.43 -12.00 1.18
N GLY A 115 0.25 -11.88 1.77
CA GLY A 115 -0.64 -13.01 1.99
C GLY A 115 -1.04 -13.68 0.66
N ARG A 116 -1.31 -12.87 -0.39
CA ARG A 116 -1.62 -13.37 -1.73
C ARG A 116 -0.44 -14.10 -2.36
N LEU A 117 0.75 -13.51 -2.34
CA LEU A 117 1.95 -14.13 -2.92
C LEU A 117 2.30 -15.46 -2.27
N ILE A 118 2.17 -15.56 -0.95
CA ILE A 118 2.38 -16.81 -0.22
C ILE A 118 1.30 -17.85 -0.60
N ASP A 119 0.03 -17.46 -0.66
CA ASP A 119 -1.05 -18.37 -1.01
C ASP A 119 -0.93 -18.86 -2.45
N ASP A 120 -0.61 -17.98 -3.40
CA ASP A 120 -0.36 -18.33 -4.80
C ASP A 120 0.85 -19.27 -4.92
N HIS A 121 1.91 -19.04 -4.15
CA HIS A 121 3.08 -19.92 -4.13
C HIS A 121 2.74 -21.31 -3.58
N ARG A 122 2.03 -21.37 -2.47
CA ARG A 122 1.57 -22.60 -1.84
C ARG A 122 0.69 -23.44 -2.77
N ARG A 123 -0.14 -22.78 -3.60
CA ARG A 123 -1.01 -23.43 -4.59
C ARG A 123 -0.32 -23.76 -5.92
N GLY A 124 0.95 -23.39 -6.08
CA GLY A 124 1.66 -23.57 -7.35
C GLY A 124 1.22 -22.62 -8.47
N HIS A 125 0.50 -21.55 -8.13
CA HIS A 125 0.01 -20.55 -9.08
C HIS A 125 1.00 -19.39 -9.29
N LEU A 126 2.02 -19.24 -8.42
CA LEU A 126 3.03 -18.20 -8.55
C LEU A 126 4.13 -18.64 -9.53
N PRO A 127 4.25 -18.03 -10.72
CA PRO A 127 5.27 -18.42 -11.69
C PRO A 127 6.70 -18.08 -11.23
N GLY A 128 6.82 -17.10 -10.32
CA GLY A 128 8.06 -16.65 -9.72
C GLY A 128 7.99 -15.19 -9.24
N ILE A 129 9.10 -14.66 -8.73
CA ILE A 129 9.21 -13.31 -8.17
C ILE A 129 10.04 -12.42 -9.09
N VAL A 130 9.51 -11.25 -9.40
CA VAL A 130 10.19 -10.18 -10.13
C VAL A 130 10.79 -9.22 -9.11
N GLY A 131 12.08 -8.84 -9.30
CA GLY A 131 12.75 -7.93 -8.37
C GLY A 131 12.98 -8.53 -6.99
N SER A 132 13.31 -9.81 -6.92
CA SER A 132 13.47 -10.59 -5.68
C SER A 132 14.51 -10.00 -4.71
N ASP A 133 15.47 -9.25 -5.22
CA ASP A 133 16.55 -8.56 -4.51
C ASP A 133 16.22 -7.11 -4.14
N ARG A 134 15.11 -6.57 -4.65
CA ARG A 134 14.67 -5.21 -4.32
C ARG A 134 14.13 -5.14 -2.90
N CYS A 135 14.60 -4.14 -2.15
CA CYS A 135 14.21 -3.92 -0.77
C CYS A 135 12.92 -3.10 -0.69
N TRP A 136 11.93 -3.64 0.02
CA TRP A 136 10.66 -2.98 0.29
C TRP A 136 10.43 -2.90 1.78
N SER A 137 9.63 -1.95 2.22
CA SER A 137 9.28 -1.76 3.64
C SER A 137 7.98 -2.49 3.96
N TYR A 138 8.03 -3.49 4.84
CA TYR A 138 6.90 -4.36 5.19
C TYR A 138 6.28 -3.96 6.52
N ALA A 139 5.06 -3.45 6.49
CA ALA A 139 4.32 -2.96 7.65
C ALA A 139 3.20 -3.93 8.05
N HIS A 140 3.20 -4.38 9.32
CA HIS A 140 2.15 -5.26 9.82
C HIS A 140 0.83 -4.49 9.99
N VAL A 141 -0.28 -5.10 9.56
CA VAL A 141 -1.60 -4.44 9.53
C VAL A 141 -2.06 -3.95 10.90
N ASP A 142 -1.82 -4.71 11.98
CA ASP A 142 -2.21 -4.30 13.33
C ASP A 142 -1.42 -3.07 13.80
N ASP A 143 -0.10 -3.03 13.53
CA ASP A 143 0.74 -1.90 13.91
C ASP A 143 0.31 -0.63 13.17
N VAL A 144 -0.09 -0.77 11.89
CA VAL A 144 -0.64 0.32 11.09
C VAL A 144 -2.02 0.74 11.60
N ALA A 145 -2.89 -0.19 12.00
CA ALA A 145 -4.20 0.12 12.57
C ALA A 145 -4.06 0.90 13.90
N ASP A 146 -3.15 0.48 14.78
CA ASP A 146 -2.85 1.19 16.03
C ASP A 146 -2.38 2.63 15.75
N ALA A 147 -1.56 2.83 14.71
CA ALA A 147 -1.13 4.17 14.30
C ALA A 147 -2.30 5.05 13.79
N HIS A 148 -3.31 4.47 13.13
CA HIS A 148 -4.52 5.19 12.73
C HIS A 148 -5.30 5.68 13.96
N VAL A 149 -5.45 4.83 14.97
CA VAL A 149 -6.10 5.21 16.23
C VAL A 149 -5.28 6.29 16.94
N ALA A 150 -3.95 6.12 17.02
CA ALA A 150 -3.09 7.12 17.63
C ALA A 150 -3.18 8.49 16.91
N ALA A 151 -3.29 8.49 15.58
CA ALA A 151 -3.44 9.70 14.78
C ALA A 151 -4.75 10.47 15.05
N ILE A 152 -5.78 9.79 15.56
CA ILE A 152 -7.03 10.46 15.98
C ILE A 152 -6.86 11.17 17.31
N VAL A 153 -6.26 10.49 18.30
CA VAL A 153 -6.32 10.90 19.71
C VAL A 153 -5.13 11.74 20.17
N ARG A 154 -3.99 11.64 19.49
CA ARG A 154 -2.77 12.34 19.92
C ARG A 154 -2.65 13.76 19.34
N PRO A 155 -2.02 14.69 20.08
CA PRO A 155 -1.51 15.91 19.48
C PRO A 155 -0.36 15.54 18.53
N LEU A 156 -0.40 16.10 17.31
CA LEU A 156 0.56 15.79 16.26
C LEU A 156 1.28 17.05 15.81
N ALA A 157 2.62 16.99 15.70
CA ALA A 157 3.44 18.09 15.23
C ALA A 157 3.53 18.16 13.70
N ALA A 158 3.32 17.03 13.02
CA ALA A 158 3.38 16.94 11.55
C ALA A 158 2.02 16.58 10.96
N THR A 159 1.87 16.86 9.67
CA THR A 159 0.67 16.49 8.89
C THR A 159 0.84 15.17 8.14
N GLU A 160 2.05 14.61 8.05
CA GLU A 160 2.32 13.37 7.35
C GLU A 160 3.26 12.46 8.16
N TYR A 161 2.89 11.19 8.25
CA TYR A 161 3.61 10.14 8.97
C TYR A 161 3.81 8.90 8.10
N VAL A 162 5.06 8.47 7.99
CA VAL A 162 5.43 7.26 7.24
C VAL A 162 5.33 6.06 8.16
N LEU A 163 4.54 5.06 7.79
CA LEU A 163 4.31 3.83 8.53
C LEU A 163 4.99 2.66 7.80
N GLY A 164 6.30 2.73 7.66
CA GLY A 164 7.11 1.61 7.16
C GLY A 164 7.30 0.55 8.25
N GLY A 165 7.71 -0.62 7.82
CA GLY A 165 8.13 -1.68 8.72
C GLY A 165 9.58 -2.06 8.50
N GLU A 166 9.91 -3.34 8.64
CA GLU A 166 11.23 -3.84 8.32
C GLU A 166 11.51 -3.69 6.81
N ASN A 167 12.64 -3.05 6.48
CA ASN A 167 13.12 -2.95 5.10
C ASN A 167 13.86 -4.24 4.74
N ALA A 168 13.32 -5.02 3.82
CA ALA A 168 13.89 -6.32 3.45
C ALA A 168 13.73 -6.60 1.95
N PRO A 169 14.61 -7.43 1.35
CA PRO A 169 14.43 -7.94 -0.01
C PRO A 169 13.11 -8.70 -0.15
N GLN A 170 12.47 -8.61 -1.31
CA GLN A 170 11.20 -9.31 -1.55
C GLN A 170 11.31 -10.83 -1.34
N MET A 171 12.47 -11.42 -1.63
CA MET A 171 12.71 -12.85 -1.40
C MET A 171 12.66 -13.23 0.09
N ARG A 172 12.96 -12.29 1.01
CA ARG A 172 13.00 -12.55 2.46
C ARG A 172 11.69 -13.15 3.00
N ILE A 173 10.54 -12.73 2.46
CA ILE A 173 9.24 -13.30 2.83
C ILE A 173 9.18 -14.80 2.57
N PHE A 174 9.70 -15.23 1.40
CA PHE A 174 9.70 -16.64 1.00
C PHE A 174 10.78 -17.46 1.72
N GLU A 175 11.89 -16.82 2.12
CA GLU A 175 12.89 -17.46 2.99
C GLU A 175 12.30 -17.79 4.35
N ILE A 176 11.62 -16.80 4.98
CA ILE A 176 10.90 -17.02 6.24
C ILE A 176 9.83 -18.10 6.06
N TRP A 177 9.07 -18.05 4.97
CA TRP A 177 8.05 -19.05 4.65
C TRP A 177 8.64 -20.46 4.49
N ARG A 178 9.75 -20.59 3.76
CA ARG A 178 10.49 -21.86 3.63
C ARG A 178 10.93 -22.39 4.98
N ASP A 179 11.49 -21.54 5.83
CA ASP A 179 12.03 -21.93 7.13
C ASP A 179 10.92 -22.41 8.08
N LEU A 180 9.70 -21.92 7.90
CA LEU A 180 8.51 -22.32 8.67
C LEU A 180 7.83 -23.59 8.13
N THR A 181 7.89 -23.86 6.84
CA THR A 181 7.03 -24.87 6.19
C THR A 181 7.78 -25.91 5.37
N GLY A 182 9.06 -25.70 5.10
CA GLY A 182 9.83 -26.53 4.15
C GLY A 182 9.51 -26.28 2.67
N THR A 183 8.60 -25.35 2.35
CA THR A 183 8.21 -25.06 0.96
C THR A 183 9.39 -24.45 0.20
N PRO A 184 9.76 -24.94 -1.03
CA PRO A 184 10.88 -24.40 -1.79
C PRO A 184 10.71 -22.91 -2.13
N LEU A 185 11.83 -22.21 -2.35
CA LEU A 185 11.78 -20.82 -2.80
C LEU A 185 11.20 -20.71 -4.21
N PRO A 186 10.44 -19.62 -4.50
CA PRO A 186 9.95 -19.36 -5.84
C PRO A 186 11.09 -19.02 -6.80
N ARG A 187 10.88 -19.25 -8.08
CA ARG A 187 11.83 -18.90 -9.14
C ARG A 187 11.99 -17.39 -9.25
N ARG A 188 13.18 -16.93 -9.62
CA ARG A 188 13.42 -15.52 -9.95
C ARG A 188 13.08 -15.26 -11.41
N ILE A 189 12.28 -14.23 -11.68
CA ILE A 189 11.90 -13.84 -13.04
C ILE A 189 12.74 -12.61 -13.43
N PRO A 190 13.50 -12.68 -14.52
CA PRO A 190 14.23 -11.51 -15.05
C PRO A 190 13.26 -10.41 -15.49
N PHE A 191 13.64 -9.15 -15.28
CA PHE A 191 12.81 -7.99 -15.65
C PHE A 191 12.44 -7.95 -17.14
N ALA A 192 13.31 -8.41 -18.03
CA ALA A 192 13.01 -8.48 -19.46
C ALA A 192 11.86 -9.45 -19.74
N ALA A 193 11.91 -10.66 -19.18
CA ALA A 193 10.86 -11.66 -19.31
C ALA A 193 9.53 -11.17 -18.70
N ALA A 194 9.59 -10.57 -17.50
CA ALA A 194 8.41 -9.99 -16.86
C ALA A 194 7.80 -8.84 -17.68
N SER A 195 8.62 -7.99 -18.32
CA SER A 195 8.14 -6.90 -19.18
C SER A 195 7.48 -7.41 -20.46
N ALA A 196 8.05 -8.45 -21.08
CA ALA A 196 7.44 -9.09 -22.26
C ALA A 196 6.10 -9.75 -21.88
N MET A 197 6.04 -10.47 -20.77
CA MET A 197 4.80 -11.04 -20.24
C MET A 197 3.76 -9.96 -19.96
N GLY A 198 4.17 -8.86 -19.30
CA GLY A 198 3.28 -7.72 -19.01
C GLY A 198 2.68 -7.11 -20.27
N TRP A 199 3.45 -6.97 -21.34
CA TRP A 199 2.94 -6.49 -22.63
C TRP A 199 1.89 -7.45 -23.23
N LEU A 200 2.19 -8.75 -23.23
CA LEU A 200 1.24 -9.78 -23.72
C LEU A 200 -0.05 -9.79 -22.91
N GLU A 201 0.05 -9.71 -21.58
CA GLU A 201 -1.08 -9.70 -20.68
C GLU A 201 -1.93 -8.42 -20.83
N GLU A 202 -1.33 -7.26 -21.05
CA GLU A 202 -2.05 -6.02 -21.34
C GLU A 202 -2.80 -6.12 -22.68
N CYS A 203 -2.18 -6.68 -23.73
CA CYS A 203 -2.87 -6.96 -25.00
C CYS A 203 -4.06 -7.91 -24.81
N ARG A 204 -3.86 -9.01 -24.07
CA ARG A 204 -4.93 -9.96 -23.74
C ARG A 204 -6.06 -9.27 -22.96
N ALA A 205 -5.73 -8.49 -21.95
CA ALA A 205 -6.70 -7.78 -21.12
C ALA A 205 -7.55 -6.79 -21.94
N THR A 206 -6.95 -6.08 -22.89
CA THR A 206 -7.66 -5.18 -23.81
C THR A 206 -8.67 -5.93 -24.65
N MET A 207 -8.32 -7.11 -25.16
CA MET A 207 -9.19 -7.92 -26.01
C MET A 207 -10.29 -8.63 -25.23
N THR A 208 -9.95 -9.17 -24.04
CA THR A 208 -10.85 -10.06 -23.27
C THR A 208 -11.59 -9.34 -22.15
N ARG A 209 -11.21 -8.11 -21.82
CA ARG A 209 -11.67 -7.35 -20.65
C ARG A 209 -11.46 -8.06 -19.31
N ARG A 210 -10.54 -9.04 -19.28
CA ARG A 210 -10.15 -9.73 -18.04
C ARG A 210 -8.87 -9.13 -17.48
N PRO A 211 -8.72 -9.02 -16.15
CA PRO A 211 -7.54 -8.48 -15.52
C PRO A 211 -6.26 -9.19 -15.99
N PRO A 212 -5.17 -8.44 -16.26
CA PRO A 212 -3.86 -9.03 -16.56
C PRO A 212 -3.24 -9.62 -15.28
N ILE A 213 -2.47 -10.69 -15.42
CA ILE A 213 -1.71 -11.31 -14.31
C ILE A 213 -0.62 -10.34 -13.82
N ILE A 214 0.03 -9.65 -14.76
CA ILE A 214 1.06 -8.64 -14.49
C ILE A 214 0.96 -7.55 -15.57
N THR A 215 1.32 -6.31 -15.20
CA THR A 215 1.40 -5.18 -16.14
C THR A 215 2.83 -4.67 -16.25
N ARG A 216 3.18 -4.01 -17.35
CA ARG A 216 4.47 -3.32 -17.47
C ARG A 216 4.65 -2.24 -16.40
N GLY A 217 3.54 -1.58 -16.00
CA GLY A 217 3.52 -0.63 -14.89
C GLY A 217 3.92 -1.28 -13.56
N ALA A 218 3.41 -2.48 -13.25
CA ALA A 218 3.80 -3.24 -12.07
C ALA A 218 5.30 -3.63 -12.14
N VAL A 219 5.78 -4.12 -13.29
CA VAL A 219 7.21 -4.44 -13.47
C VAL A 219 8.09 -3.21 -13.25
N LYS A 220 7.65 -2.02 -13.68
CA LYS A 220 8.37 -0.77 -13.44
C LYS A 220 8.47 -0.46 -11.94
N ILE A 221 7.40 -0.67 -11.16
CA ILE A 221 7.42 -0.52 -9.70
C ILE A 221 8.40 -1.52 -9.06
N PHE A 222 8.38 -2.78 -9.47
CA PHE A 222 9.27 -3.84 -8.96
C PHE A 222 10.76 -3.63 -9.26
N ARG A 223 11.14 -2.71 -10.14
CA ARG A 223 12.55 -2.37 -10.42
C ARG A 223 13.20 -1.52 -9.34
N HIS A 224 12.42 -0.92 -8.45
CA HIS A 224 12.90 0.05 -7.47
C HIS A 224 12.90 -0.50 -6.05
N ASP A 225 13.78 0.06 -5.24
CA ASP A 225 13.74 -0.11 -3.79
C ASP A 225 12.74 0.89 -3.19
N TRP A 226 11.94 0.40 -2.23
CA TRP A 226 10.91 1.17 -1.53
C TRP A 226 11.15 1.08 -0.03
N THR A 227 12.37 1.44 0.38
CA THR A 227 12.73 1.53 1.79
C THR A 227 12.15 2.79 2.42
N LEU A 228 11.65 2.67 3.64
CA LEU A 228 11.00 3.76 4.35
C LEU A 228 11.69 4.01 5.70
N ASN A 229 11.66 5.27 6.14
CA ASN A 229 12.07 5.68 7.47
C ASN A 229 10.84 6.14 8.26
N SER A 230 10.58 5.48 9.39
CA SER A 230 9.41 5.72 10.24
C SER A 230 9.78 6.33 11.60
N SER A 231 10.97 6.89 11.79
CA SER A 231 11.44 7.41 13.08
C SER A 231 10.45 8.38 13.70
N ARG A 232 9.94 9.35 12.94
CA ARG A 232 8.92 10.29 13.43
C ARG A 232 7.65 9.59 13.88
N SER A 233 7.20 8.59 13.16
CA SER A 233 5.99 7.82 13.51
C SER A 233 6.19 7.02 14.80
N VAL A 234 7.39 6.48 15.02
CA VAL A 234 7.75 5.80 16.27
C VAL A 234 7.71 6.79 17.44
N GLU A 235 8.27 7.99 17.27
CA GLU A 235 8.35 9.01 18.32
C GLU A 235 6.97 9.61 18.64
N GLU A 236 6.23 10.07 17.64
CA GLU A 236 5.01 10.85 17.84
C GLU A 236 3.73 10.01 17.93
N LEU A 237 3.64 8.89 17.18
CA LEU A 237 2.49 7.99 17.19
C LEU A 237 2.67 6.77 18.10
N SER A 238 3.87 6.55 18.67
CA SER A 238 4.28 5.27 19.30
C SER A 238 4.12 4.09 18.34
N TYR A 239 4.36 4.35 17.05
CA TYR A 239 4.27 3.32 16.03
C TYR A 239 5.28 2.22 16.28
N ARG A 240 4.83 0.96 16.18
CA ARG A 240 5.66 -0.21 16.40
C ARG A 240 6.13 -0.76 15.05
N ILE A 241 7.42 -1.07 14.95
CA ILE A 241 7.97 -1.80 13.80
C ILE A 241 8.15 -3.26 14.23
N ARG A 242 7.21 -4.10 13.82
CA ARG A 242 7.27 -5.55 14.08
C ARG A 242 8.30 -6.20 13.17
N PRO A 243 9.20 -7.06 13.68
CA PRO A 243 10.10 -7.85 12.85
C PRO A 243 9.31 -8.69 11.83
N LEU A 244 9.76 -8.71 10.58
CA LEU A 244 9.06 -9.37 9.47
C LEU A 244 8.84 -10.87 9.76
N GLU A 245 9.84 -11.54 10.33
CA GLU A 245 9.72 -12.95 10.71
C GLU A 245 8.58 -13.20 11.71
N SER A 246 8.47 -12.37 12.74
CA SER A 246 7.39 -12.48 13.73
C SER A 246 6.03 -12.22 13.09
N GLY A 247 5.94 -11.23 12.22
CA GLY A 247 4.71 -10.88 11.53
C GLY A 247 4.25 -11.94 10.53
N VAL A 248 5.17 -12.53 9.74
CA VAL A 248 4.83 -13.61 8.80
C VAL A 248 4.28 -14.84 9.53
N LYS A 249 4.76 -15.14 10.74
CA LYS A 249 4.21 -16.23 11.57
C LYS A 249 2.72 -16.04 11.88
N THR A 250 2.24 -14.79 12.02
CA THR A 250 0.82 -14.53 12.30
C THR A 250 -0.12 -14.86 11.15
N LEU A 251 0.39 -14.90 9.91
CA LEU A 251 -0.41 -15.29 8.74
C LEU A 251 -0.96 -16.72 8.83
N PHE A 252 -0.38 -17.56 9.69
CA PHE A 252 -0.69 -18.98 9.81
C PHE A 252 -1.36 -19.34 11.14
N SER A 253 -1.33 -18.43 12.12
CA SER A 253 -1.89 -18.68 13.45
C SER A 253 -3.43 -18.62 13.48
N THR A 254 -4.07 -18.21 12.38
CA THR A 254 -5.52 -17.95 12.30
C THR A 254 -6.26 -18.97 11.41
N ARG A 255 -5.65 -20.12 11.10
CA ARG A 255 -6.30 -21.19 10.30
C ARG A 255 -6.44 -22.48 11.09
#